data_babe841702205e27d9afa10636edf3aa
#
_entry.id   babe841702205e27d9afa10636edf3aa
#
_cell.length_a   1.000
_cell.length_b   1.000
_cell.length_c   1.000
_cell.angle_alpha   90.00
_cell.angle_beta   90.00
_cell.angle_gamma   90.00
#
_symmetry.space_group_name_H-M   'P 1'
#
loop_
_entity.id
_entity.type
_entity.pdbx_description
1 polymer ?
#
loop_
_entity_poly.entity_id
_entity_poly.type
_entity_poly.pdbx_seq_one_letter_code
_entity_poly.pdbx_strand_id
1 'polypeptide(L)'
;MQGGKGMRVRYWWGALAAVFAWCAAGPAWSVPAFARETGLPCAQCHTLAFGPALTAYGRSFKLHAYSLGTQKTIPLSADMIASFTHTREDQPAAPHYSDNDNFALDGVDLYLAGRIADHFGGFAQVAYDGIVRHTSWGVLDVRYGQDFTIGGKDTLVGVSLNNFPTVQDVWNSTYAWQFPIPFVRLANVPSAAPQINGFFAFQSLGVTANALIDNLVYLEAGGYRKLSDKVQEDLGVPSPSAEHGIDGTAPYWRVALQHTDGPHYASLGLLGFAPHAKSPAEQNVGSDNYTDTGVDATYQFANGGPHTFNAYASYIHEDQRLFGTAALGGSDTIDNHLNDLNISAQYAYQQTYALTLAYFDISGNSNHALYAPGPWFGSANGSPDSRGYIIQLECVPFGKFSSFARPWLNVRFGLQYTGYTRFNGGTTNYDGAGHSAQDNNTLFLYVWLAV
;
A
#
# COMPACT_ATOMS: atom_id res chain seq x y z
N MET A 1 -10.14 -39.81 -29.99
CA MET A 1 -10.58 -38.46 -29.64
C MET A 1 -10.18 -38.21 -28.19
N GLN A 2 -9.00 -37.74 -28.00
CA GLN A 2 -8.50 -37.26 -26.71
C GLN A 2 -7.70 -35.99 -27.01
N GLY A 3 -8.25 -34.87 -26.70
CA GLY A 3 -7.60 -33.58 -26.85
C GLY A 3 -8.50 -32.52 -26.25
N GLY A 4 -8.07 -31.89 -25.15
CA GLY A 4 -8.76 -30.69 -24.71
C GLY A 4 -8.85 -30.42 -23.24
N LYS A 5 -7.99 -30.99 -22.37
CA LYS A 5 -7.98 -30.64 -20.95
C LYS A 5 -6.69 -29.94 -20.45
N GLY A 6 -5.65 -29.86 -21.30
CA GLY A 6 -4.36 -29.29 -20.86
C GLY A 6 -4.18 -27.77 -21.06
N MET A 7 -5.14 -27.07 -21.68
CA MET A 7 -4.94 -25.69 -22.11
C MET A 7 -5.61 -24.65 -21.19
N ARG A 8 -6.50 -25.06 -20.30
CA ARG A 8 -7.22 -24.12 -19.41
C ARG A 8 -6.43 -23.71 -18.15
N VAL A 9 -5.53 -24.54 -17.66
CA VAL A 9 -4.75 -24.26 -16.44
C VAL A 9 -3.68 -23.17 -16.66
N ARG A 10 -3.13 -23.02 -17.87
CA ARG A 10 -2.07 -22.06 -18.18
C ARG A 10 -2.49 -20.59 -18.16
N TYR A 11 -3.77 -20.28 -18.31
CA TYR A 11 -4.27 -18.90 -18.30
C TYR A 11 -4.53 -18.35 -16.90
N TRP A 12 -4.65 -19.20 -15.88
CA TRP A 12 -4.99 -18.81 -14.53
C TRP A 12 -3.81 -18.15 -13.77
N TRP A 13 -2.57 -18.55 -14.05
CA TRP A 13 -1.38 -17.99 -13.41
C TRP A 13 -1.06 -16.56 -13.89
N GLY A 14 -1.35 -16.23 -15.13
CA GLY A 14 -1.28 -14.87 -15.63
C GLY A 14 -2.33 -13.94 -14.98
N ALA A 15 -3.48 -14.49 -14.60
CA ALA A 15 -4.54 -13.75 -13.91
C ALA A 15 -4.16 -13.46 -12.45
N LEU A 16 -3.50 -14.38 -11.74
CA LEU A 16 -2.99 -14.18 -10.40
C LEU A 16 -1.88 -13.11 -10.36
N ALA A 17 -0.92 -13.15 -11.27
CA ALA A 17 0.10 -12.10 -11.40
C ALA A 17 -0.51 -10.73 -11.75
N ALA A 18 -1.56 -10.70 -12.58
CA ALA A 18 -2.29 -9.47 -12.91
C ALA A 18 -3.09 -8.95 -11.70
N VAL A 19 -3.61 -9.82 -10.84
CA VAL A 19 -4.30 -9.45 -9.58
C VAL A 19 -3.29 -8.89 -8.57
N PHE A 20 -2.08 -9.46 -8.46
CA PHE A 20 -1.01 -8.88 -7.64
C PHE A 20 -0.56 -7.51 -8.13
N ALA A 21 -0.42 -7.30 -9.43
CA ALA A 21 -0.13 -5.98 -10.01
C ALA A 21 -1.25 -4.96 -9.71
N TRP A 22 -2.44 -5.41 -9.43
CA TRP A 22 -3.61 -4.58 -9.15
C TRP A 22 -3.68 -4.08 -7.72
N CYS A 23 -3.22 -4.87 -6.75
CA CYS A 23 -3.12 -4.46 -5.35
C CYS A 23 -1.90 -3.56 -5.09
N ALA A 24 -0.90 -3.57 -5.98
CA ALA A 24 0.40 -2.95 -5.75
C ALA A 24 0.47 -1.43 -5.97
N ALA A 25 -0.54 -0.82 -6.54
CA ALA A 25 -0.57 0.64 -6.69
C ALA A 25 -1.52 1.27 -5.67
N GLY A 26 -1.15 1.22 -4.39
CA GLY A 26 -1.72 2.11 -3.41
C GLY A 26 -1.26 3.54 -3.73
N PRO A 27 -2.13 4.44 -4.22
CA PRO A 27 -1.74 5.82 -4.41
C PRO A 27 -1.40 6.42 -3.05
N ALA A 28 -0.22 7.00 -2.94
CA ALA A 28 0.16 7.82 -1.79
C ALA A 28 -0.65 9.12 -1.86
N TRP A 29 -1.75 9.20 -1.15
CA TRP A 29 -2.78 10.23 -1.33
C TRP A 29 -2.41 11.55 -0.68
N SER A 30 -2.62 12.62 -1.42
CA SER A 30 -2.70 13.97 -0.88
C SER A 30 -4.10 14.51 -1.16
N VAL A 31 -4.80 14.92 -0.13
CA VAL A 31 -6.20 15.35 -0.21
C VAL A 31 -6.29 16.85 0.07
N PRO A 32 -6.24 17.73 -0.97
CA PRO A 32 -6.29 19.18 -0.81
C PRO A 32 -7.51 19.69 -0.05
N ALA A 33 -8.61 18.94 -0.01
CA ALA A 33 -9.78 19.29 0.81
C ALA A 33 -9.42 19.50 2.29
N PHE A 34 -8.51 18.68 2.85
CA PHE A 34 -8.02 18.86 4.24
C PHE A 34 -7.21 20.15 4.42
N ALA A 35 -6.43 20.55 3.42
CA ALA A 35 -5.71 21.83 3.47
C ALA A 35 -6.67 23.03 3.43
N ARG A 36 -7.76 22.93 2.67
CA ARG A 36 -8.83 23.96 2.65
C ARG A 36 -9.60 24.00 3.96
N GLU A 37 -9.97 22.85 4.51
CA GLU A 37 -10.70 22.75 5.78
C GLU A 37 -9.90 23.31 6.96
N THR A 38 -8.62 23.03 7.03
CA THR A 38 -7.73 23.51 8.10
C THR A 38 -7.18 24.90 7.86
N GLY A 39 -7.18 25.41 6.63
CA GLY A 39 -6.50 26.64 6.22
C GLY A 39 -4.98 26.52 6.22
N LEU A 40 -4.45 25.31 6.41
CA LEU A 40 -3.01 25.02 6.53
C LEU A 40 -2.45 24.50 5.19
N PRO A 41 -1.17 24.73 4.91
CA PRO A 41 -0.53 24.15 3.74
C PRO A 41 -0.28 22.65 3.93
N CYS A 42 -0.09 21.92 2.83
CA CYS A 42 0.25 20.49 2.86
C CYS A 42 1.50 20.20 3.71
N ALA A 43 2.47 21.12 3.71
CA ALA A 43 3.68 21.06 4.52
C ALA A 43 3.46 21.03 6.04
N GLN A 44 2.27 21.41 6.53
CA GLN A 44 1.94 21.29 7.94
C GLN A 44 1.71 19.83 8.35
N CYS A 45 1.12 19.04 7.44
CA CYS A 45 0.80 17.64 7.68
C CYS A 45 1.85 16.68 7.13
N HIS A 46 2.58 17.07 6.08
CA HIS A 46 3.52 16.20 5.35
C HIS A 46 4.95 16.73 5.39
N THR A 47 5.93 15.85 5.53
CA THR A 47 7.34 16.22 5.69
C THR A 47 7.97 16.76 4.40
N LEU A 48 7.50 16.33 3.23
CA LEU A 48 7.91 16.83 1.91
C LEU A 48 6.85 17.76 1.29
N ALA A 49 5.92 18.31 2.07
CA ALA A 49 4.79 19.10 1.58
C ALA A 49 3.83 18.34 0.63
N PHE A 50 3.99 17.04 0.45
CA PHE A 50 3.13 16.17 -0.36
C PHE A 50 3.51 14.69 -0.17
N GLY A 51 2.53 13.80 -0.02
CA GLY A 51 2.74 12.36 0.09
C GLY A 51 2.58 11.79 1.50
N PRO A 52 2.86 10.50 1.72
CA PRO A 52 2.36 9.80 2.90
C PRO A 52 3.10 10.12 4.21
N ALA A 53 4.36 10.56 4.16
CA ALA A 53 5.13 10.82 5.36
C ALA A 53 4.55 11.99 6.17
N LEU A 54 4.03 11.71 7.37
CA LEU A 54 3.31 12.67 8.20
C LEU A 54 4.24 13.35 9.23
N THR A 55 3.99 14.64 9.44
CA THR A 55 4.51 15.39 10.60
C THR A 55 3.76 14.99 11.88
N ALA A 56 4.19 15.51 13.04
CA ALA A 56 3.45 15.36 14.29
C ALA A 56 2.00 15.89 14.17
N TYR A 57 1.81 17.04 13.51
CA TYR A 57 0.47 17.58 13.28
C TYR A 57 -0.36 16.69 12.35
N GLY A 58 0.22 16.15 11.28
CA GLY A 58 -0.45 15.24 10.37
C GLY A 58 -0.92 13.96 11.07
N ARG A 59 -0.09 13.38 11.95
CA ARG A 59 -0.47 12.23 12.78
C ARG A 59 -1.61 12.57 13.73
N SER A 60 -1.51 13.70 14.44
CA SER A 60 -2.58 14.18 15.31
C SER A 60 -3.89 14.42 14.55
N PHE A 61 -3.83 15.07 13.39
CA PHE A 61 -5.00 15.29 12.53
C PHE A 61 -5.70 13.98 12.12
N LYS A 62 -4.93 12.97 11.76
CA LYS A 62 -5.44 11.63 11.41
C LYS A 62 -6.06 10.91 12.61
N LEU A 63 -5.44 11.00 13.80
CA LEU A 63 -5.96 10.43 15.04
C LEU A 63 -7.26 11.11 15.51
N HIS A 64 -7.38 12.44 15.33
CA HIS A 64 -8.58 13.20 15.62
C HIS A 64 -9.62 13.12 14.47
N ALA A 65 -9.61 12.00 13.73
CA ALA A 65 -10.61 11.71 12.72
C ALA A 65 -10.71 12.78 11.63
N TYR A 66 -9.59 13.38 11.22
CA TYR A 66 -9.59 14.46 10.22
C TYR A 66 -10.50 15.65 10.56
N SER A 67 -10.78 15.90 11.84
CA SER A 67 -11.82 16.83 12.29
C SER A 67 -11.27 18.10 12.96
N LEU A 68 -9.95 18.33 12.95
CA LEU A 68 -9.36 19.53 13.59
C LEU A 68 -9.56 20.82 12.80
N GLY A 69 -10.01 20.75 11.57
CA GLY A 69 -10.34 21.92 10.76
C GLY A 69 -11.70 22.52 11.13
N THR A 70 -11.84 23.83 10.93
CA THR A 70 -13.07 24.56 11.25
C THR A 70 -13.67 25.30 10.06
N GLN A 71 -12.96 25.37 8.94
CA GLN A 71 -13.43 26.09 7.77
C GLN A 71 -14.49 25.28 7.01
N LYS A 72 -15.62 25.91 6.71
CA LYS A 72 -16.64 25.33 5.83
C LYS A 72 -16.18 25.52 4.38
N THR A 73 -15.71 24.46 3.77
CA THR A 73 -15.19 24.46 2.40
C THR A 73 -15.84 23.35 1.57
N ILE A 74 -15.57 23.35 0.28
CA ILE A 74 -15.99 22.26 -0.60
C ILE A 74 -15.14 21.02 -0.25
N PRO A 75 -15.76 19.91 0.19
CA PRO A 75 -15.05 18.70 0.63
C PRO A 75 -14.58 17.83 -0.53
N LEU A 76 -14.48 18.38 -1.75
CA LEU A 76 -14.07 17.67 -2.95
C LEU A 76 -12.61 18.01 -3.28
N SER A 77 -11.85 17.02 -3.65
CA SER A 77 -10.53 17.17 -4.23
C SER A 77 -10.28 16.07 -5.27
N ALA A 78 -9.27 16.27 -6.08
CA ALA A 78 -8.86 15.29 -7.07
C ALA A 78 -7.35 15.18 -7.09
N ASP A 79 -6.85 14.01 -7.49
CA ASP A 79 -5.48 13.86 -7.91
C ASP A 79 -5.35 13.06 -9.21
N MET A 80 -4.18 13.15 -9.80
CA MET A 80 -3.85 12.49 -11.06
C MET A 80 -2.38 12.14 -11.06
N ILE A 81 -2.06 10.92 -11.47
CA ILE A 81 -0.68 10.49 -11.72
C ILE A 81 -0.53 10.14 -13.19
N ALA A 82 0.44 10.78 -13.83
CA ALA A 82 0.88 10.44 -15.17
C ALA A 82 2.35 10.06 -15.13
N SER A 83 2.75 9.05 -15.89
CA SER A 83 4.09 8.49 -15.81
C SER A 83 4.71 8.13 -17.15
N PHE A 84 6.02 7.90 -17.10
CA PHE A 84 6.79 7.20 -18.12
C PHE A 84 7.55 6.07 -17.45
N THR A 85 7.39 4.85 -17.98
CA THR A 85 8.05 3.63 -17.50
C THR A 85 8.98 3.08 -18.56
N HIS A 86 10.24 2.86 -18.20
CA HIS A 86 11.24 2.16 -19.00
C HIS A 86 11.81 0.99 -18.20
N THR A 87 11.83 -0.19 -18.79
CA THR A 87 12.44 -1.41 -18.23
C THR A 87 13.71 -1.77 -19.00
N ARG A 88 14.68 -2.41 -18.34
CA ARG A 88 15.95 -2.72 -18.96
C ARG A 88 15.81 -3.64 -20.17
N GLU A 89 14.89 -4.60 -20.13
CA GLU A 89 14.52 -5.46 -21.25
C GLU A 89 13.02 -5.30 -21.52
N ASP A 90 12.62 -5.59 -22.77
CA ASP A 90 11.23 -5.57 -23.18
C ASP A 90 10.44 -6.66 -22.45
N GLN A 91 9.30 -6.28 -21.87
CA GLN A 91 8.48 -7.14 -21.03
C GLN A 91 7.13 -7.43 -21.72
N PRO A 92 6.38 -8.47 -21.31
CA PRO A 92 5.04 -8.72 -21.86
C PRO A 92 4.16 -7.48 -21.71
N ALA A 93 3.70 -6.96 -22.86
CA ALA A 93 2.91 -5.73 -22.90
C ALA A 93 1.58 -5.87 -22.16
N ALA A 94 1.26 -4.90 -21.31
CA ALA A 94 -0.08 -4.76 -20.75
C ALA A 94 -1.06 -4.37 -21.89
N PRO A 95 -2.36 -4.67 -21.78
CA PRO A 95 -3.35 -4.25 -22.77
C PRO A 95 -3.27 -2.75 -23.06
N HIS A 96 -3.15 -2.39 -24.33
CA HIS A 96 -3.04 -1.01 -24.82
C HIS A 96 -1.68 -0.33 -24.61
N TYR A 97 -0.67 -1.04 -24.18
CA TYR A 97 0.69 -0.54 -23.99
C TYR A 97 1.69 -1.34 -24.82
N SER A 98 2.89 -0.80 -24.97
CA SER A 98 4.02 -1.48 -25.60
C SER A 98 4.73 -2.39 -24.60
N ASP A 99 5.63 -3.19 -25.09
CA ASP A 99 6.52 -4.04 -24.31
C ASP A 99 7.56 -3.24 -23.48
N ASN A 100 7.80 -1.97 -23.86
CA ASN A 100 8.67 -1.05 -23.13
C ASN A 100 8.33 0.43 -23.48
N ASP A 101 8.99 1.38 -22.81
CA ASP A 101 8.93 2.82 -23.07
C ASP A 101 7.50 3.41 -23.07
N ASN A 102 6.76 3.11 -22.05
CA ASN A 102 5.35 3.47 -21.95
C ASN A 102 5.09 4.80 -21.25
N PHE A 103 4.37 5.70 -21.93
CA PHE A 103 3.68 6.81 -21.27
C PHE A 103 2.28 6.36 -20.83
N ALA A 104 1.93 6.66 -19.59
CA ALA A 104 0.64 6.28 -19.02
C ALA A 104 -0.01 7.42 -18.23
N LEU A 105 -1.33 7.41 -18.21
CA LEU A 105 -2.13 7.98 -17.14
C LEU A 105 -2.37 6.84 -16.15
N ASP A 106 -1.62 6.82 -15.03
CA ASP A 106 -1.72 5.73 -14.06
C ASP A 106 -3.08 5.73 -13.37
N GLY A 107 -3.56 6.92 -12.99
CA GLY A 107 -4.87 7.06 -12.37
C GLY A 107 -5.34 8.49 -12.25
N VAL A 108 -6.66 8.63 -12.05
CA VAL A 108 -7.32 9.87 -11.64
C VAL A 108 -8.26 9.54 -10.49
N ASP A 109 -8.09 10.22 -9.37
CA ASP A 109 -8.84 9.97 -8.16
C ASP A 109 -9.67 11.21 -7.77
N LEU A 110 -10.92 10.97 -7.40
CA LEU A 110 -11.80 11.98 -6.82
C LEU A 110 -12.06 11.63 -5.37
N TYR A 111 -11.95 12.63 -4.49
CA TYR A 111 -12.14 12.46 -3.04
C TYR A 111 -13.27 13.32 -2.55
N LEU A 112 -14.15 12.71 -1.76
CA LEU A 112 -15.00 13.40 -0.81
C LEU A 112 -14.34 13.28 0.57
N ALA A 113 -13.77 14.38 1.11
CA ALA A 113 -12.93 14.33 2.30
C ALA A 113 -13.13 15.55 3.20
N GLY A 114 -13.20 15.32 4.50
CA GLY A 114 -13.31 16.39 5.48
C GLY A 114 -13.97 15.95 6.78
N ARG A 115 -14.22 16.96 7.62
CA ARG A 115 -14.98 16.85 8.86
C ARG A 115 -16.47 16.66 8.53
N ILE A 116 -17.08 15.64 9.11
CA ILE A 116 -18.51 15.34 9.00
C ILE A 116 -19.27 15.97 10.16
N ALA A 117 -18.73 15.82 11.37
CA ALA A 117 -19.25 16.38 12.61
C ALA A 117 -18.11 16.59 13.62
N ASP A 118 -18.41 17.06 14.83
CA ASP A 118 -17.42 17.11 15.90
C ASP A 118 -16.88 15.72 16.17
N HIS A 119 -15.52 15.59 16.20
CA HIS A 119 -14.82 14.32 16.42
C HIS A 119 -15.06 13.26 15.34
N PHE A 120 -15.69 13.60 14.20
CA PHE A 120 -16.06 12.65 13.16
C PHE A 120 -15.72 13.20 11.78
N GLY A 121 -14.97 12.44 11.01
CA GLY A 121 -14.56 12.80 9.66
C GLY A 121 -14.00 11.62 8.89
N GLY A 122 -13.50 11.88 7.70
CA GLY A 122 -12.97 10.82 6.85
C GLY A 122 -12.83 11.23 5.40
N PHE A 123 -12.59 10.24 4.57
CA PHE A 123 -12.61 10.40 3.12
C PHE A 123 -13.14 9.15 2.42
N ALA A 124 -13.70 9.38 1.24
CA ALA A 124 -14.08 8.35 0.28
C ALA A 124 -13.51 8.72 -1.09
N GLN A 125 -13.01 7.72 -1.81
CA GLN A 125 -12.35 7.85 -3.10
C GLN A 125 -13.18 7.17 -4.20
N VAL A 126 -13.28 7.82 -5.36
CA VAL A 126 -13.62 7.17 -6.63
C VAL A 126 -12.37 7.21 -7.49
N ALA A 127 -11.87 6.05 -7.90
CA ALA A 127 -10.63 5.89 -8.62
C ALA A 127 -10.87 5.48 -10.08
N TYR A 128 -10.28 6.18 -11.01
CA TYR A 128 -10.12 5.73 -12.39
C TYR A 128 -8.72 5.18 -12.58
N ASP A 129 -8.61 3.90 -12.81
CA ASP A 129 -7.39 3.23 -13.22
C ASP A 129 -7.16 3.41 -14.72
N GLY A 130 -6.15 4.19 -15.07
CA GLY A 130 -5.85 4.49 -16.47
C GLY A 130 -5.12 3.35 -17.21
N ILE A 131 -4.49 2.41 -16.49
CA ILE A 131 -3.80 1.27 -17.09
C ILE A 131 -4.81 0.25 -17.60
N VAL A 132 -5.75 -0.16 -16.76
CA VAL A 132 -6.81 -1.12 -17.14
C VAL A 132 -8.09 -0.42 -17.65
N ARG A 133 -8.13 0.93 -17.60
CA ARG A 133 -9.25 1.79 -18.07
C ARG A 133 -10.56 1.46 -17.38
N HIS A 134 -10.51 1.39 -16.06
CA HIS A 134 -11.63 1.00 -15.23
C HIS A 134 -11.89 2.00 -14.11
N THR A 135 -13.15 2.25 -13.76
CA THR A 135 -13.54 3.10 -12.63
C THR A 135 -14.15 2.26 -11.54
N SER A 136 -13.71 2.47 -10.32
CA SER A 136 -14.24 1.81 -9.12
C SER A 136 -14.28 2.77 -7.94
N TRP A 137 -15.01 2.39 -6.90
CA TRP A 137 -14.78 2.96 -5.59
C TRP A 137 -13.41 2.50 -5.08
N GLY A 138 -12.64 3.46 -4.61
CA GLY A 138 -11.32 3.25 -4.02
C GLY A 138 -11.39 3.15 -2.50
N VAL A 139 -10.49 3.86 -1.84
CA VAL A 139 -10.39 3.82 -0.37
C VAL A 139 -11.52 4.58 0.30
N LEU A 140 -12.05 3.94 1.32
CA LEU A 140 -12.93 4.53 2.34
C LEU A 140 -12.21 4.48 3.70
N ASP A 141 -12.12 5.62 4.37
CA ASP A 141 -11.65 5.70 5.77
C ASP A 141 -12.49 6.73 6.51
N VAL A 142 -13.36 6.28 7.39
CA VAL A 142 -14.25 7.10 8.21
C VAL A 142 -13.91 6.85 9.67
N ARG A 143 -13.73 7.91 10.44
CA ARG A 143 -13.22 7.84 11.82
C ARG A 143 -14.03 8.65 12.80
N TYR A 144 -13.97 8.20 14.03
CA TYR A 144 -14.26 8.97 15.24
C TYR A 144 -12.97 9.06 16.06
N GLY A 145 -12.71 10.21 16.70
CA GLY A 145 -11.55 10.39 17.57
C GLY A 145 -11.77 11.52 18.56
N GLN A 146 -11.62 11.24 19.85
CA GLN A 146 -11.84 12.20 20.94
C GLN A 146 -10.88 11.97 22.09
N ASP A 147 -10.43 13.08 22.69
CA ASP A 147 -9.60 13.06 23.90
C ASP A 147 -10.45 12.87 25.15
N PHE A 148 -9.93 12.06 26.06
CA PHE A 148 -10.47 11.78 27.39
C PHE A 148 -9.35 11.80 28.44
N THR A 149 -9.71 12.03 29.70
CA THR A 149 -8.79 11.73 30.82
C THR A 149 -9.26 10.43 31.47
N ILE A 150 -8.51 9.35 31.29
CA ILE A 150 -8.83 8.02 31.81
C ILE A 150 -7.76 7.61 32.84
N GLY A 151 -8.16 7.41 34.09
CA GLY A 151 -7.22 7.07 35.17
C GLY A 151 -6.16 8.13 35.42
N GLY A 152 -6.47 9.41 35.15
CA GLY A 152 -5.51 10.53 35.29
C GLY A 152 -4.51 10.67 34.13
N LYS A 153 -4.69 9.92 33.03
CA LYS A 153 -3.87 9.94 31.82
C LYS A 153 -4.63 10.51 30.65
N ASP A 154 -3.97 11.38 29.89
CA ASP A 154 -4.53 11.88 28.63
C ASP A 154 -4.62 10.74 27.63
N THR A 155 -5.81 10.46 27.17
CA THR A 155 -6.09 9.30 26.31
C THR A 155 -6.98 9.71 25.15
N LEU A 156 -6.44 9.63 23.93
CA LEU A 156 -7.23 9.74 22.72
C LEU A 156 -7.83 8.38 22.39
N VAL A 157 -9.14 8.30 22.25
CA VAL A 157 -9.87 7.10 21.86
C VAL A 157 -10.45 7.30 20.47
N GLY A 158 -10.30 6.32 19.60
CA GLY A 158 -10.79 6.38 18.24
C GLY A 158 -11.42 5.08 17.74
N VAL A 159 -12.22 5.23 16.68
CA VAL A 159 -12.78 4.11 15.91
C VAL A 159 -12.57 4.43 14.43
N SER A 160 -12.15 3.45 13.63
CA SER A 160 -12.05 3.54 12.16
C SER A 160 -12.97 2.51 11.51
N LEU A 161 -13.69 2.93 10.49
CA LEU A 161 -14.37 2.09 9.52
C LEU A 161 -13.67 2.28 8.18
N ASN A 162 -13.07 1.22 7.62
CA ASN A 162 -12.32 1.32 6.38
C ASN A 162 -12.38 0.02 5.56
N ASN A 163 -12.08 0.15 4.27
CA ASN A 163 -12.09 -0.96 3.31
C ASN A 163 -10.70 -1.37 2.82
N PHE A 164 -9.65 -0.95 3.52
CA PHE A 164 -8.27 -1.30 3.19
C PHE A 164 -7.49 -1.57 4.48
N PRO A 165 -7.18 -2.84 4.83
CA PRO A 165 -6.33 -3.13 5.98
C PRO A 165 -5.05 -2.30 5.96
N THR A 166 -4.67 -1.73 7.11
CA THR A 166 -3.56 -0.80 7.34
C THR A 166 -3.76 0.67 6.93
N VAL A 167 -4.85 1.05 6.25
CA VAL A 167 -5.12 2.47 5.94
C VAL A 167 -5.25 3.32 7.22
N GLN A 168 -5.69 2.73 8.30
CA GLN A 168 -5.83 3.37 9.61
C GLN A 168 -4.50 3.66 10.31
N ASP A 169 -3.39 3.08 9.86
CA ASP A 169 -2.06 3.35 10.39
C ASP A 169 -1.77 4.85 10.42
N VAL A 170 -1.45 5.36 11.61
CA VAL A 170 -1.22 6.80 11.83
C VAL A 170 0.20 7.25 11.49
N TRP A 171 1.13 6.32 11.39
CA TRP A 171 2.51 6.63 10.98
C TRP A 171 2.68 6.62 9.46
N ASN A 172 1.73 6.02 8.73
CA ASN A 172 1.80 5.79 7.30
C ASN A 172 3.07 5.01 6.91
N SER A 173 3.45 4.03 7.74
CA SER A 173 4.62 3.17 7.55
C SER A 173 4.27 1.80 6.98
N THR A 174 2.98 1.43 6.98
CA THR A 174 2.49 0.15 6.48
C THR A 174 2.09 0.22 5.01
N TYR A 175 1.76 -0.93 4.42
CA TYR A 175 1.59 -1.10 2.98
C TYR A 175 0.62 -0.10 2.33
N ALA A 176 -0.52 0.20 2.93
CA ALA A 176 -1.48 1.15 2.38
C ALA A 176 -0.88 2.56 2.11
N TRP A 177 0.22 2.87 2.77
CA TRP A 177 0.88 4.17 2.71
C TRP A 177 2.35 4.08 2.27
N GLN A 178 2.83 2.91 1.84
CA GLN A 178 4.23 2.72 1.47
C GLN A 178 4.68 3.68 0.37
N PHE A 179 5.87 4.23 0.59
CA PHE A 179 6.54 5.10 -0.34
C PHE A 179 8.07 5.02 -0.13
N PRO A 180 8.92 4.96 -1.15
CA PRO A 180 8.66 5.15 -2.57
C PRO A 180 7.69 4.11 -3.14
N ILE A 181 7.19 4.32 -4.36
CA ILE A 181 6.25 3.39 -5.01
C ILE A 181 6.96 2.04 -5.18
N PRO A 182 6.56 0.99 -4.44
CA PRO A 182 7.33 -0.26 -4.41
C PRO A 182 7.27 -1.01 -5.74
N PHE A 183 6.14 -0.90 -6.46
CA PHE A 183 5.91 -1.61 -7.70
C PHE A 183 5.30 -0.68 -8.76
N VAL A 184 5.99 -0.57 -9.89
CA VAL A 184 5.53 0.22 -11.04
C VAL A 184 4.61 -0.65 -11.89
N ARG A 185 3.41 -0.15 -12.21
CA ARG A 185 2.32 -0.94 -12.81
C ARG A 185 2.59 -1.45 -14.22
N LEU A 186 3.46 -0.81 -14.98
CA LEU A 186 3.87 -1.23 -16.33
C LEU A 186 5.26 -1.87 -16.33
N ALA A 187 5.66 -2.46 -15.21
CA ALA A 187 6.87 -3.24 -15.07
C ALA A 187 6.58 -4.52 -14.28
N ASN A 188 7.42 -5.53 -14.48
CA ASN A 188 7.34 -6.78 -13.77
C ASN A 188 7.62 -6.61 -12.28
N VAL A 189 6.88 -7.30 -11.45
CA VAL A 189 6.96 -7.21 -9.99
C VAL A 189 7.19 -8.60 -9.38
N PRO A 190 7.77 -8.71 -8.18
CA PRO A 190 7.87 -9.97 -7.47
C PRO A 190 6.53 -10.69 -7.35
N SER A 191 6.54 -12.01 -7.46
CA SER A 191 5.32 -12.82 -7.48
C SER A 191 4.68 -13.06 -6.10
N ALA A 192 5.34 -12.67 -5.02
CA ALA A 192 4.91 -12.94 -3.65
C ALA A 192 4.90 -11.68 -2.78
N ALA A 193 3.88 -11.58 -1.94
CA ALA A 193 3.77 -10.59 -0.87
C ALA A 193 2.89 -11.13 0.27
N PRO A 194 3.09 -10.71 1.54
CA PRO A 194 2.20 -11.04 2.64
C PRO A 194 0.77 -10.54 2.42
N GLN A 195 -0.23 -11.21 2.99
CA GLN A 195 -1.65 -10.88 2.80
C GLN A 195 -2.00 -9.47 3.31
N ILE A 196 -1.36 -9.01 4.37
CA ILE A 196 -1.54 -7.65 4.90
C ILE A 196 -1.11 -6.56 3.91
N ASN A 197 -0.27 -6.89 2.93
CA ASN A 197 0.22 -5.98 1.91
C ASN A 197 -0.83 -5.68 0.81
N GLY A 198 -2.06 -5.43 1.22
CA GLY A 198 -3.11 -4.92 0.34
C GLY A 198 -3.95 -5.98 -0.37
N PHE A 199 -3.76 -7.27 -0.07
CA PHE A 199 -4.44 -8.36 -0.77
C PHE A 199 -5.97 -8.28 -0.66
N PHE A 200 -6.49 -7.82 0.47
CA PHE A 200 -7.93 -7.67 0.70
C PHE A 200 -8.42 -6.22 0.59
N ALA A 201 -7.61 -5.33 0.03
CA ALA A 201 -8.00 -3.94 -0.22
C ALA A 201 -9.23 -3.87 -1.13
N PHE A 202 -10.16 -2.97 -0.81
CA PHE A 202 -11.41 -2.70 -1.55
C PHE A 202 -12.44 -3.84 -1.54
N GLN A 203 -12.03 -5.08 -1.27
CA GLN A 203 -12.90 -6.27 -1.22
C GLN A 203 -13.46 -6.53 0.18
N SER A 204 -12.90 -5.88 1.18
CA SER A 204 -13.25 -6.05 2.59
C SER A 204 -13.72 -4.75 3.22
N LEU A 205 -14.43 -4.87 4.35
CA LEU A 205 -14.75 -3.77 5.24
C LEU A 205 -14.35 -4.16 6.66
N GLY A 206 -13.65 -3.27 7.33
CA GLY A 206 -13.17 -3.46 8.69
C GLY A 206 -13.59 -2.37 9.64
N VAL A 207 -13.70 -2.74 10.90
CA VAL A 207 -13.86 -1.81 12.03
C VAL A 207 -12.74 -2.08 13.02
N THR A 208 -12.01 -1.02 13.38
CA THR A 208 -10.99 -1.06 14.43
C THR A 208 -11.27 0.01 15.49
N ALA A 209 -10.93 -0.28 16.73
CA ALA A 209 -10.92 0.67 17.83
C ALA A 209 -9.49 0.89 18.31
N ASN A 210 -9.12 2.13 18.60
CA ASN A 210 -7.78 2.48 19.05
C ASN A 210 -7.78 3.37 20.29
N ALA A 211 -6.64 3.38 20.99
CA ALA A 211 -6.34 4.32 22.06
C ALA A 211 -4.87 4.77 21.99
N LEU A 212 -4.61 6.06 22.13
CA LEU A 212 -3.28 6.61 22.35
C LEU A 212 -3.21 7.21 23.76
N ILE A 213 -2.40 6.61 24.63
CA ILE A 213 -2.32 6.92 26.06
C ILE A 213 -1.04 7.76 26.32
N ASP A 214 -1.18 8.93 26.98
CA ASP A 214 -0.09 9.86 27.31
C ASP A 214 0.80 10.21 26.10
N ASN A 215 0.23 10.19 24.87
CA ASN A 215 1.00 10.34 23.63
C ASN A 215 2.20 9.39 23.50
N LEU A 216 2.19 8.27 24.20
CA LEU A 216 3.29 7.30 24.29
C LEU A 216 2.87 5.90 23.80
N VAL A 217 1.77 5.36 24.31
CA VAL A 217 1.35 3.97 24.04
C VAL A 217 0.14 3.98 23.15
N TYR A 218 0.25 3.36 21.98
CA TYR A 218 -0.85 3.14 21.05
C TYR A 218 -1.29 1.70 21.07
N LEU A 219 -2.60 1.49 21.15
CA LEU A 219 -3.24 0.18 21.09
C LEU A 219 -4.34 0.25 20.04
N GLU A 220 -4.47 -0.77 19.22
CA GLU A 220 -5.55 -0.91 18.24
C GLU A 220 -5.94 -2.37 18.09
N ALA A 221 -7.25 -2.64 17.96
CA ALA A 221 -7.77 -3.95 17.63
C ALA A 221 -9.09 -3.85 16.86
N GLY A 222 -9.35 -4.84 16.03
CA GLY A 222 -10.58 -4.93 15.25
C GLY A 222 -10.58 -6.11 14.29
N GLY A 223 -11.35 -6.02 13.22
CA GLY A 223 -11.42 -7.09 12.25
C GLY A 223 -12.06 -6.66 10.94
N TYR A 224 -11.77 -7.44 9.91
CA TYR A 224 -12.21 -7.25 8.53
C TYR A 224 -13.07 -8.43 8.08
N ARG A 225 -14.04 -8.13 7.24
CA ARG A 225 -14.88 -9.15 6.58
C ARG A 225 -15.00 -8.82 5.11
N LYS A 226 -15.15 -9.85 4.28
CA LYS A 226 -15.43 -9.70 2.86
C LYS A 226 -16.75 -8.92 2.66
N LEU A 227 -16.76 -7.96 1.75
CA LEU A 227 -17.99 -7.39 1.20
C LEU A 227 -18.70 -8.47 0.36
N SER A 228 -20.03 -8.42 0.30
CA SER A 228 -20.76 -9.34 -0.58
C SER A 228 -20.40 -9.10 -2.05
N ASP A 229 -20.47 -10.13 -2.88
CA ASP A 229 -20.10 -10.06 -4.29
C ASP A 229 -20.91 -8.97 -5.00
N LYS A 230 -22.22 -8.88 -4.68
CA LYS A 230 -23.08 -7.82 -5.21
C LYS A 230 -22.60 -6.43 -4.83
N VAL A 231 -22.17 -6.20 -3.59
CA VAL A 231 -21.64 -4.90 -3.16
C VAL A 231 -20.34 -4.58 -3.89
N GLN A 232 -19.46 -5.57 -4.07
CA GLN A 232 -18.22 -5.36 -4.80
C GLN A 232 -18.50 -5.02 -6.27
N GLU A 233 -19.45 -5.68 -6.92
CA GLU A 233 -19.91 -5.36 -8.28
C GLU A 233 -20.48 -3.94 -8.37
N ASP A 234 -21.38 -3.57 -7.44
CA ASP A 234 -22.00 -2.24 -7.40
C ASP A 234 -20.95 -1.12 -7.16
N LEU A 235 -19.86 -1.43 -6.47
CA LEU A 235 -18.73 -0.53 -6.24
C LEU A 235 -17.70 -0.54 -7.40
N GLY A 236 -17.91 -1.36 -8.42
CA GLY A 236 -16.98 -1.52 -9.52
C GLY A 236 -15.67 -2.17 -9.13
N VAL A 237 -15.61 -2.80 -7.94
CA VAL A 237 -14.42 -3.56 -7.55
C VAL A 237 -14.35 -4.76 -8.49
N PRO A 238 -13.24 -4.95 -9.20
CA PRO A 238 -13.10 -6.10 -10.05
C PRO A 238 -13.19 -7.35 -9.20
N SER A 239 -14.11 -8.19 -9.55
CA SER A 239 -14.47 -9.35 -8.77
C SER A 239 -13.51 -10.53 -9.00
N PRO A 240 -12.47 -10.63 -8.20
CA PRO A 240 -11.89 -11.93 -7.90
C PRO A 240 -12.52 -12.56 -6.66
N SER A 241 -13.60 -11.98 -6.18
CA SER A 241 -14.22 -12.38 -4.90
C SER A 241 -14.75 -13.81 -4.92
N ALA A 242 -15.07 -14.34 -6.10
CA ALA A 242 -15.26 -15.75 -6.28
C ALA A 242 -14.02 -16.57 -5.92
N GLU A 243 -12.84 -15.97 -5.89
CA GLU A 243 -11.60 -16.73 -5.83
C GLU A 243 -10.81 -16.57 -4.52
N HIS A 244 -10.82 -15.41 -3.83
CA HIS A 244 -9.91 -15.17 -2.71
C HIS A 244 -10.44 -14.21 -1.63
N GLY A 245 -11.71 -14.20 -1.33
CA GLY A 245 -12.27 -13.33 -0.30
C GLY A 245 -12.01 -13.85 1.12
N ILE A 246 -11.99 -12.95 2.10
CA ILE A 246 -11.94 -13.32 3.53
C ILE A 246 -13.12 -14.23 3.86
N ASP A 247 -12.84 -15.38 4.46
CA ASP A 247 -13.82 -16.30 5.02
C ASP A 247 -14.00 -16.00 6.51
N GLY A 248 -15.19 -15.58 6.91
CA GLY A 248 -15.47 -15.17 8.28
C GLY A 248 -14.96 -13.76 8.61
N THR A 249 -14.21 -13.64 9.70
CA THR A 249 -13.64 -12.37 10.16
C THR A 249 -12.14 -12.52 10.32
N ALA A 250 -11.38 -11.65 9.65
CA ALA A 250 -9.93 -11.55 9.80
C ALA A 250 -9.59 -10.58 10.94
N PRO A 251 -9.07 -11.04 12.09
CA PRO A 251 -8.66 -10.16 13.18
C PRO A 251 -7.43 -9.33 12.76
N TYR A 252 -7.42 -8.07 13.21
CA TYR A 252 -6.31 -7.14 13.12
C TYR A 252 -6.00 -6.55 14.49
N TRP A 253 -4.72 -6.36 14.79
CA TRP A 253 -4.29 -5.69 16.00
C TRP A 253 -2.98 -4.94 15.77
N ARG A 254 -2.75 -3.88 16.56
CA ARG A 254 -1.50 -3.13 16.60
C ARG A 254 -1.21 -2.63 18.01
N VAL A 255 0.05 -2.71 18.42
CA VAL A 255 0.60 -2.09 19.63
C VAL A 255 1.81 -1.28 19.21
N ALA A 256 1.90 -0.02 19.61
CA ALA A 256 3.08 0.77 19.32
C ALA A 256 3.47 1.68 20.48
N LEU A 257 4.77 1.98 20.54
CA LEU A 257 5.33 3.00 21.39
C LEU A 257 5.82 4.15 20.51
N GLN A 258 5.60 5.39 20.94
CA GLN A 258 6.16 6.56 20.28
C GLN A 258 6.72 7.55 21.28
N HIS A 259 7.72 8.32 20.86
CA HIS A 259 8.33 9.34 21.71
C HIS A 259 8.83 10.51 20.87
N THR A 260 8.68 11.71 21.42
CA THR A 260 9.23 12.96 20.85
C THR A 260 10.19 13.59 21.84
N ASP A 261 11.39 13.89 21.37
CA ASP A 261 12.40 14.64 22.14
C ASP A 261 12.95 15.77 21.25
N GLY A 262 12.48 16.99 21.50
CA GLY A 262 12.79 18.16 20.67
C GLY A 262 12.46 17.92 19.18
N PRO A 263 13.46 17.99 18.28
CA PRO A 263 13.24 17.75 16.85
C PRO A 263 13.19 16.26 16.45
N HIS A 264 13.41 15.37 17.38
CA HIS A 264 13.49 13.94 17.16
C HIS A 264 12.17 13.27 17.50
N TYR A 265 11.69 12.44 16.63
CA TYR A 265 10.54 11.57 16.84
C TYR A 265 10.90 10.14 16.49
N ALA A 266 10.48 9.19 17.30
CA ALA A 266 10.63 7.77 17.02
C ALA A 266 9.36 7.01 17.40
N SER A 267 9.08 5.93 16.67
CA SER A 267 8.06 4.95 17.04
C SER A 267 8.55 3.53 16.73
N LEU A 268 8.03 2.58 17.49
CA LEU A 268 8.24 1.15 17.31
C LEU A 268 6.88 0.47 17.47
N GLY A 269 6.45 -0.30 16.48
CA GLY A 269 5.17 -0.99 16.45
C GLY A 269 5.30 -2.49 16.26
N LEU A 270 4.31 -3.21 16.78
CA LEU A 270 4.01 -4.59 16.48
C LEU A 270 2.60 -4.64 15.92
N LEU A 271 2.37 -5.45 14.92
CA LEU A 271 1.07 -5.60 14.28
C LEU A 271 0.80 -7.05 13.89
N GLY A 272 -0.46 -7.39 13.71
CA GLY A 272 -0.86 -8.70 13.22
C GLY A 272 -2.17 -8.66 12.46
N PHE A 273 -2.27 -9.57 11.49
CA PHE A 273 -3.46 -9.78 10.66
C PHE A 273 -3.59 -11.27 10.35
N ALA A 274 -4.77 -11.85 10.58
CA ALA A 274 -4.93 -13.29 10.43
C ALA A 274 -6.19 -13.64 9.61
N PRO A 275 -6.15 -13.50 8.28
CA PRO A 275 -7.26 -13.86 7.42
C PRO A 275 -7.31 -15.36 7.16
N HIS A 276 -8.54 -15.89 7.09
CA HIS A 276 -8.85 -17.11 6.37
C HIS A 276 -9.33 -16.68 4.98
N ALA A 277 -8.69 -17.15 3.94
CA ALA A 277 -9.05 -16.84 2.56
C ALA A 277 -9.71 -18.05 1.90
N LYS A 278 -10.85 -17.85 1.23
CA LYS A 278 -11.42 -18.92 0.41
C LYS A 278 -10.45 -19.24 -0.72
N SER A 279 -10.16 -20.51 -0.88
CA SER A 279 -9.60 -21.05 -2.11
C SER A 279 -10.56 -20.80 -3.27
N PRO A 280 -10.11 -20.83 -4.55
CA PRO A 280 -10.98 -20.56 -5.70
C PRO A 280 -12.34 -21.20 -5.55
N ALA A 281 -13.39 -20.38 -5.61
CA ALA A 281 -14.69 -20.55 -5.01
C ALA A 281 -15.54 -21.73 -5.51
N GLU A 282 -15.16 -22.35 -6.59
CA GLU A 282 -16.03 -23.32 -7.23
C GLU A 282 -15.98 -24.73 -6.63
N GLN A 283 -15.11 -24.99 -5.66
CA GLN A 283 -14.79 -26.38 -5.33
C GLN A 283 -14.92 -26.80 -3.86
N ASN A 284 -15.48 -26.07 -2.93
CA ASN A 284 -15.68 -26.48 -1.53
C ASN A 284 -14.50 -27.26 -0.89
N VAL A 285 -13.27 -26.90 -1.26
CA VAL A 285 -12.04 -27.59 -0.82
C VAL A 285 -11.47 -27.06 0.52
N GLY A 286 -12.14 -26.08 1.09
CA GLY A 286 -11.72 -25.42 2.32
C GLY A 286 -11.05 -24.07 2.06
N SER A 287 -10.66 -23.40 3.14
CA SER A 287 -9.99 -22.10 3.11
C SER A 287 -8.52 -22.26 3.43
N ASP A 288 -7.70 -21.38 2.88
CA ASP A 288 -6.31 -21.21 3.27
C ASP A 288 -6.24 -20.27 4.48
N ASN A 289 -5.33 -20.53 5.38
CA ASN A 289 -5.14 -19.74 6.59
C ASN A 289 -3.81 -19.00 6.50
N TYR A 290 -3.84 -17.72 6.80
CA TYR A 290 -2.66 -16.87 6.84
C TYR A 290 -2.55 -16.21 8.20
N THR A 291 -1.32 -15.99 8.67
CA THR A 291 -1.05 -15.26 9.90
C THR A 291 0.15 -14.36 9.67
N ASP A 292 -0.13 -13.07 9.50
CA ASP A 292 0.88 -12.03 9.41
C ASP A 292 1.22 -11.51 10.80
N THR A 293 2.49 -11.47 11.13
CA THR A 293 3.04 -10.81 12.31
C THR A 293 4.14 -9.86 11.85
N GLY A 294 4.01 -8.59 12.20
CA GLY A 294 4.94 -7.56 11.75
C GLY A 294 5.53 -6.74 12.89
N VAL A 295 6.71 -6.21 12.64
CA VAL A 295 7.33 -5.13 13.41
C VAL A 295 7.63 -3.97 12.47
N ASP A 296 7.36 -2.75 12.91
CA ASP A 296 7.73 -1.55 12.18
C ASP A 296 8.38 -0.50 13.10
N ALA A 297 9.20 0.34 12.50
CA ALA A 297 9.86 1.43 13.18
C ALA A 297 9.86 2.68 12.30
N THR A 298 9.69 3.83 12.92
CA THR A 298 9.78 5.14 12.27
C THR A 298 10.73 6.02 13.06
N TYR A 299 11.60 6.71 12.35
CA TYR A 299 12.38 7.81 12.92
C TYR A 299 12.21 9.05 12.05
N GLN A 300 12.06 10.21 12.69
CA GLN A 300 11.93 11.49 12.01
C GLN A 300 12.77 12.55 12.73
N PHE A 301 13.51 13.34 11.95
CA PHE A 301 14.14 14.58 12.41
C PHE A 301 13.49 15.75 11.68
N ALA A 302 12.90 16.68 12.44
CA ALA A 302 12.26 17.89 11.90
C ALA A 302 12.35 19.01 12.95
N ASN A 303 13.27 19.94 12.76
CA ASN A 303 13.53 21.05 13.71
C ASN A 303 12.91 22.39 13.28
N GLY A 304 11.98 22.37 12.31
CA GLY A 304 11.41 23.58 11.71
C GLY A 304 12.33 24.32 10.74
N GLY A 305 13.57 23.83 10.58
CA GLY A 305 14.54 24.33 9.62
C GLY A 305 14.39 23.74 8.22
N PRO A 306 15.35 24.00 7.33
CA PRO A 306 15.26 23.55 5.94
C PRO A 306 15.50 22.03 5.75
N HIS A 307 15.97 21.35 6.77
CA HIS A 307 16.36 19.95 6.68
C HIS A 307 15.37 19.07 7.43
N THR A 308 14.84 18.05 6.76
CA THR A 308 13.99 17.02 7.35
C THR A 308 14.53 15.66 6.94
N PHE A 309 14.55 14.73 7.87
CA PHE A 309 14.94 13.34 7.62
C PHE A 309 13.87 12.41 8.16
N ASN A 310 13.51 11.40 7.39
CA ASN A 310 12.60 10.33 7.78
C ASN A 310 13.26 8.99 7.48
N ALA A 311 13.09 8.02 8.37
CA ALA A 311 13.46 6.63 8.12
C ALA A 311 12.31 5.73 8.56
N TYR A 312 12.05 4.70 7.78
CA TYR A 312 11.03 3.69 8.03
C TYR A 312 11.66 2.31 7.85
N ALA A 313 11.25 1.39 8.68
CA ALA A 313 11.56 -0.02 8.53
C ALA A 313 10.31 -0.83 8.87
N SER A 314 10.02 -1.87 8.10
CA SER A 314 8.99 -2.86 8.41
C SER A 314 9.51 -4.25 8.06
N TYR A 315 9.17 -5.21 8.90
CA TYR A 315 9.39 -6.63 8.66
C TYR A 315 8.11 -7.37 8.98
N ILE A 316 7.63 -8.16 8.04
CA ILE A 316 6.44 -8.99 8.17
C ILE A 316 6.86 -10.44 7.98
N HIS A 317 6.44 -11.29 8.89
CA HIS A 317 6.49 -12.73 8.77
C HIS A 317 5.06 -13.25 8.58
N GLU A 318 4.84 -14.00 7.52
CA GLU A 318 3.57 -14.65 7.23
C GLU A 318 3.71 -16.16 7.32
N ASP A 319 2.94 -16.80 8.20
CA ASP A 319 2.69 -18.23 8.18
C ASP A 319 1.49 -18.54 7.27
N GLN A 320 1.65 -19.49 6.37
CA GLN A 320 0.63 -19.91 5.40
C GLN A 320 0.27 -21.38 5.60
N ARG A 321 -1.02 -21.67 5.71
CA ARG A 321 -1.57 -23.03 5.68
C ARG A 321 -2.53 -23.17 4.50
N LEU A 322 -2.00 -23.64 3.38
CA LEU A 322 -2.64 -23.65 2.08
C LEU A 322 -3.48 -24.91 1.83
N PHE A 323 -4.46 -25.17 2.70
CA PHE A 323 -5.28 -26.39 2.62
C PHE A 323 -6.08 -26.46 1.31
N GLY A 324 -6.76 -25.38 0.95
CA GLY A 324 -7.56 -25.32 -0.25
C GLY A 324 -6.72 -25.28 -1.51
N THR A 325 -5.68 -24.44 -1.53
CA THR A 325 -4.75 -24.33 -2.66
C THR A 325 -4.03 -25.66 -2.90
N ALA A 326 -3.55 -26.35 -1.87
CA ALA A 326 -2.92 -27.65 -2.00
C ALA A 326 -3.88 -28.75 -2.49
N ALA A 327 -5.15 -28.75 -2.01
CA ALA A 327 -6.18 -29.68 -2.45
C ALA A 327 -6.49 -29.55 -3.96
N LEU A 328 -6.27 -28.36 -4.53
CA LEU A 328 -6.40 -28.08 -5.95
C LEU A 328 -5.12 -28.29 -6.76
N GLY A 329 -4.04 -28.74 -6.12
CA GLY A 329 -2.74 -28.91 -6.75
C GLY A 329 -1.99 -27.59 -7.03
N GLY A 330 -2.40 -26.49 -6.42
CA GLY A 330 -1.75 -25.18 -6.55
C GLY A 330 -0.62 -24.95 -5.55
N SER A 331 -0.38 -25.90 -4.65
CA SER A 331 0.74 -25.89 -3.71
C SER A 331 1.27 -27.32 -3.49
N ASP A 332 2.60 -27.46 -3.44
CA ASP A 332 3.27 -28.74 -3.15
C ASP A 332 3.18 -29.11 -1.67
N THR A 333 3.02 -28.13 -0.80
CA THR A 333 2.99 -28.27 0.65
C THR A 333 1.84 -27.46 1.25
N ILE A 334 1.29 -27.92 2.38
CA ILE A 334 0.28 -27.18 3.13
C ILE A 334 0.94 -26.02 3.89
N ASP A 335 2.02 -26.32 4.61
CA ASP A 335 2.68 -25.33 5.47
C ASP A 335 3.77 -24.61 4.65
N ASN A 336 3.64 -23.29 4.54
CA ASN A 336 4.58 -22.40 3.89
C ASN A 336 4.80 -21.18 4.78
N HIS A 337 5.82 -20.37 4.44
CA HIS A 337 6.06 -19.08 5.08
C HIS A 337 6.61 -18.07 4.07
N LEU A 338 6.37 -16.81 4.36
CA LEU A 338 6.91 -15.68 3.60
C LEU A 338 7.42 -14.62 4.57
N ASN A 339 8.50 -13.94 4.20
CA ASN A 339 9.01 -12.78 4.92
C ASN A 339 9.11 -11.61 3.95
N ASP A 340 8.80 -10.41 4.44
CA ASP A 340 8.90 -9.16 3.69
C ASP A 340 9.59 -8.11 4.55
N LEU A 341 10.79 -7.71 4.17
CA LEU A 341 11.57 -6.64 4.79
C LEU A 341 11.58 -5.43 3.87
N ASN A 342 11.15 -4.28 4.40
CA ASN A 342 11.24 -3.00 3.73
C ASN A 342 11.96 -1.98 4.62
N ILE A 343 12.96 -1.27 4.09
CA ILE A 343 13.68 -0.21 4.77
C ILE A 343 13.75 0.98 3.81
N SER A 344 13.41 2.18 4.28
CA SER A 344 13.58 3.39 3.49
C SER A 344 14.06 4.56 4.34
N ALA A 345 14.80 5.46 3.69
CA ALA A 345 15.26 6.71 4.28
C ALA A 345 15.08 7.84 3.28
N GLN A 346 14.45 8.93 3.71
CA GLN A 346 14.22 10.13 2.91
C GLN A 346 14.88 11.33 3.58
N TYR A 347 15.69 12.05 2.84
CA TYR A 347 16.18 13.38 3.19
C TYR A 347 15.44 14.41 2.34
N ALA A 348 14.84 15.42 2.98
CA ALA A 348 14.15 16.51 2.31
C ALA A 348 14.79 17.85 2.65
N TYR A 349 15.03 18.66 1.62
CA TYR A 349 15.54 20.02 1.73
C TYR A 349 14.43 21.03 1.43
N GLN A 350 14.19 21.94 2.38
CA GLN A 350 13.15 22.98 2.31
C GLN A 350 11.75 22.43 2.01
N GLN A 351 11.46 21.17 2.37
CA GLN A 351 10.21 20.48 2.02
C GLN A 351 9.89 20.55 0.51
N THR A 352 10.91 20.71 -0.33
CA THR A 352 10.78 20.89 -1.77
C THR A 352 11.50 19.81 -2.54
N TYR A 353 12.74 19.52 -2.21
CA TYR A 353 13.57 18.52 -2.88
C TYR A 353 13.82 17.36 -1.94
N ALA A 354 13.70 16.15 -2.43
CA ALA A 354 14.04 14.98 -1.63
C ALA A 354 14.84 13.96 -2.40
N LEU A 355 15.66 13.23 -1.65
CA LEU A 355 16.28 11.97 -2.04
C LEU A 355 15.73 10.88 -1.11
N THR A 356 15.18 9.84 -1.69
CA THR A 356 14.74 8.64 -0.98
C THR A 356 15.57 7.45 -1.44
N LEU A 357 16.07 6.68 -0.48
CA LEU A 357 16.74 5.39 -0.70
C LEU A 357 15.91 4.34 -0.01
N ALA A 358 15.64 3.22 -0.69
CA ALA A 358 14.94 2.10 -0.10
C ALA A 358 15.60 0.76 -0.48
N TYR A 359 15.39 -0.22 0.36
CA TYR A 359 15.79 -1.61 0.18
C TYR A 359 14.61 -2.51 0.53
N PHE A 360 14.41 -3.56 -0.24
CA PHE A 360 13.40 -4.57 0.03
C PHE A 360 13.97 -5.98 -0.14
N ASP A 361 13.44 -6.92 0.63
CA ASP A 361 13.82 -8.34 0.60
C ASP A 361 12.60 -9.21 0.92
N ILE A 362 12.09 -9.89 -0.07
CA ILE A 362 11.05 -10.90 0.04
C ILE A 362 11.73 -12.26 0.03
N SER A 363 11.39 -13.13 0.98
CA SER A 363 11.95 -14.48 1.06
C SER A 363 10.95 -15.48 1.63
N GLY A 364 11.01 -16.73 1.21
CA GLY A 364 10.12 -17.78 1.68
C GLY A 364 10.63 -19.17 1.32
N ASN A 365 9.89 -20.20 1.72
CA ASN A 365 10.20 -21.55 1.32
C ASN A 365 9.87 -21.79 -0.16
N SER A 366 10.62 -22.69 -0.80
CA SER A 366 10.35 -23.08 -2.17
C SER A 366 9.09 -23.94 -2.27
N ASN A 367 8.28 -23.68 -3.30
CA ASN A 367 7.07 -24.40 -3.64
C ASN A 367 6.85 -24.33 -5.15
N HIS A 368 7.12 -25.44 -5.86
CA HIS A 368 7.13 -25.44 -7.32
C HIS A 368 5.75 -25.37 -7.95
N ALA A 369 4.69 -25.76 -7.23
CA ALA A 369 3.34 -25.60 -7.72
C ALA A 369 2.87 -24.15 -7.51
N LEU A 370 3.19 -23.53 -6.37
CA LEU A 370 2.81 -22.16 -6.04
C LEU A 370 3.59 -21.12 -6.87
N TYR A 371 4.89 -21.33 -7.06
CA TYR A 371 5.80 -20.46 -7.82
C TYR A 371 6.34 -21.19 -9.05
N ALA A 372 5.43 -21.66 -9.93
CA ALA A 372 5.79 -22.46 -11.08
C ALA A 372 6.68 -21.69 -12.08
N PRO A 373 7.57 -22.37 -12.83
CA PRO A 373 8.31 -21.76 -13.93
C PRO A 373 7.38 -21.16 -14.98
N GLY A 374 7.76 -20.01 -15.52
CA GLY A 374 7.01 -19.35 -16.59
C GLY A 374 7.69 -18.05 -17.00
N PRO A 375 7.75 -17.74 -18.30
CA PRO A 375 8.44 -16.55 -18.79
C PRO A 375 8.01 -15.28 -18.06
N TRP A 376 8.96 -14.52 -17.57
CA TRP A 376 8.84 -13.26 -16.86
C TRP A 376 8.20 -13.33 -15.46
N PHE A 377 7.20 -14.17 -15.22
CA PHE A 377 6.42 -14.16 -13.98
C PHE A 377 6.71 -15.33 -13.05
N GLY A 378 7.34 -16.39 -13.56
CA GLY A 378 7.56 -17.62 -12.82
C GLY A 378 8.86 -17.63 -12.04
N SER A 379 9.10 -18.79 -11.40
CA SER A 379 10.33 -19.13 -10.69
C SER A 379 10.87 -20.49 -11.14
N ALA A 380 12.09 -20.54 -11.66
CA ALA A 380 12.72 -21.77 -12.12
C ALA A 380 12.98 -22.78 -10.99
N ASN A 381 13.15 -22.28 -9.77
CA ASN A 381 13.44 -23.09 -8.58
C ASN A 381 12.31 -23.11 -7.55
N GLY A 382 11.13 -22.60 -7.92
CA GLY A 382 9.95 -22.54 -7.05
C GLY A 382 10.10 -21.60 -5.85
N SER A 383 11.06 -20.67 -5.85
CA SER A 383 11.30 -19.74 -4.75
C SER A 383 10.66 -18.37 -5.01
N PRO A 384 10.03 -17.75 -4.01
CA PRO A 384 9.50 -16.37 -4.12
C PRO A 384 10.57 -15.29 -3.95
N ASP A 385 11.81 -15.66 -3.59
CA ASP A 385 12.84 -14.73 -3.13
C ASP A 385 13.08 -13.61 -4.13
N SER A 386 12.87 -12.37 -3.69
CA SER A 386 13.11 -11.19 -4.50
C SER A 386 13.73 -10.09 -3.66
N ARG A 387 14.76 -9.45 -4.19
CA ARG A 387 15.55 -8.46 -3.47
C ARG A 387 15.97 -7.33 -4.38
N GLY A 388 15.89 -6.11 -3.86
CA GLY A 388 16.29 -4.97 -4.66
C GLY A 388 16.44 -3.69 -3.82
N TYR A 389 16.63 -2.61 -4.56
CA TYR A 389 16.75 -1.27 -3.99
C TYR A 389 16.01 -0.25 -4.87
N ILE A 390 15.62 0.84 -4.24
CA ILE A 390 14.98 1.97 -4.93
C ILE A 390 15.76 3.24 -4.61
N ILE A 391 16.03 4.04 -5.64
CA ILE A 391 16.58 5.40 -5.53
C ILE A 391 15.57 6.33 -6.15
N GLN A 392 15.10 7.34 -5.39
CA GLN A 392 14.11 8.28 -5.88
C GLN A 392 14.53 9.72 -5.59
N LEU A 393 14.46 10.55 -6.63
CA LEU A 393 14.62 12.01 -6.56
C LEU A 393 13.26 12.67 -6.76
N GLU A 394 12.99 13.72 -6.00
CA GLU A 394 11.68 14.36 -5.98
C GLU A 394 11.75 15.87 -5.89
N CYS A 395 10.75 16.52 -6.48
CA CYS A 395 10.55 17.95 -6.37
C CYS A 395 9.07 18.27 -6.11
N VAL A 396 8.79 18.99 -5.01
CA VAL A 396 7.45 19.47 -4.65
C VAL A 396 7.51 20.99 -4.52
N PRO A 397 7.30 21.75 -5.60
CA PRO A 397 7.48 23.21 -5.61
C PRO A 397 6.40 23.97 -4.85
N PHE A 398 5.20 23.38 -4.72
CA PHE A 398 4.05 23.98 -4.06
C PHE A 398 3.76 23.33 -2.69
N GLY A 399 2.63 23.66 -2.06
CA GLY A 399 2.22 23.03 -0.80
C GLY A 399 2.79 23.67 0.46
N LYS A 400 3.61 24.73 0.36
CA LYS A 400 4.18 25.52 1.48
C LYS A 400 3.36 26.79 1.78
N PHE A 401 3.60 27.42 2.92
CA PHE A 401 2.93 28.69 3.30
C PHE A 401 3.15 29.80 2.29
N SER A 402 4.33 29.87 1.68
CA SER A 402 4.70 30.89 0.68
C SER A 402 4.16 30.62 -0.73
N SER A 403 3.52 29.47 -0.97
CA SER A 403 3.04 29.12 -2.31
C SER A 403 1.81 29.93 -2.71
N PHE A 404 1.82 30.47 -3.92
CA PHE A 404 0.66 31.11 -4.54
C PHE A 404 -0.45 30.11 -4.90
N ALA A 405 -0.11 28.84 -5.08
CA ALA A 405 -1.03 27.79 -5.49
C ALA A 405 -1.86 27.22 -4.30
N ARG A 406 -1.46 27.55 -3.07
CA ARG A 406 -2.14 27.11 -1.84
C ARG A 406 -3.54 27.70 -1.71
N PRO A 407 -4.52 26.94 -1.22
CA PRO A 407 -4.54 25.49 -0.89
C PRO A 407 -5.05 24.61 -2.05
N TRP A 408 -5.05 25.14 -3.27
CA TRP A 408 -5.81 24.59 -4.40
C TRP A 408 -5.02 23.64 -5.28
N LEU A 409 -3.70 23.80 -5.32
CA LEU A 409 -2.86 23.04 -6.24
C LEU A 409 -1.57 22.60 -5.55
N ASN A 410 -1.22 21.35 -5.68
CA ASN A 410 0.11 20.83 -5.40
C ASN A 410 0.57 19.89 -6.51
N VAL A 411 1.87 19.80 -6.71
CA VAL A 411 2.48 18.96 -7.74
C VAL A 411 3.71 18.28 -7.14
N ARG A 412 3.90 17.00 -7.44
CA ARG A 412 5.10 16.23 -7.13
C ARG A 412 5.67 15.67 -8.42
N PHE A 413 6.91 15.97 -8.70
CA PHE A 413 7.69 15.36 -9.76
C PHE A 413 8.60 14.31 -9.13
N GLY A 414 8.67 13.13 -9.70
CA GLY A 414 9.54 12.06 -9.22
C GLY A 414 10.28 11.36 -10.35
N LEU A 415 11.51 11.00 -10.06
CA LEU A 415 12.36 10.11 -10.84
C LEU A 415 12.78 8.97 -9.93
N GLN A 416 12.28 7.78 -10.20
CA GLN A 416 12.55 6.57 -9.43
C GLN A 416 13.29 5.54 -10.28
N TYR A 417 14.31 4.94 -9.72
CA TYR A 417 14.97 3.76 -10.26
C TYR A 417 14.84 2.61 -9.28
N THR A 418 14.31 1.47 -9.76
CA THR A 418 14.24 0.21 -9.03
C THR A 418 15.23 -0.77 -9.64
N GLY A 419 16.14 -1.28 -8.82
CA GLY A 419 17.14 -2.27 -9.23
C GLY A 419 16.95 -3.58 -8.49
N TYR A 420 16.89 -4.68 -9.23
CA TYR A 420 16.74 -6.03 -8.68
C TYR A 420 18.08 -6.76 -8.67
N THR A 421 18.44 -7.31 -7.50
CA THR A 421 19.61 -8.17 -7.33
C THR A 421 19.24 -9.65 -7.29
N ARG A 422 17.97 -9.95 -6.98
CA ARG A 422 17.33 -11.27 -7.08
C ARG A 422 15.87 -11.04 -7.47
N PHE A 423 15.31 -11.93 -8.27
CA PHE A 423 13.91 -11.86 -8.69
C PHE A 423 13.36 -13.29 -8.76
N ASN A 424 12.23 -13.57 -8.11
CA ASN A 424 11.55 -14.85 -8.08
C ASN A 424 12.52 -16.05 -7.96
N GLY A 425 13.44 -15.99 -6.98
CA GLY A 425 14.35 -17.06 -6.62
C GLY A 425 15.71 -17.07 -7.33
N GLY A 426 15.94 -16.24 -8.37
CA GLY A 426 17.18 -16.28 -9.15
C GLY A 426 17.82 -14.91 -9.39
N THR A 427 19.12 -14.92 -9.67
CA THR A 427 19.85 -13.76 -10.21
C THR A 427 19.94 -13.81 -11.73
N THR A 428 20.02 -15.01 -12.28
CA THR A 428 20.06 -15.32 -13.72
C THR A 428 19.08 -16.45 -13.99
N ASN A 429 18.46 -16.45 -15.17
CA ASN A 429 17.46 -17.46 -15.56
C ASN A 429 16.43 -17.76 -14.46
N TYR A 430 15.94 -16.70 -13.82
CA TYR A 430 15.09 -16.84 -12.63
C TYR A 430 13.74 -17.52 -12.95
N ASP A 431 13.24 -17.35 -14.15
CA ASP A 431 11.94 -17.82 -14.64
C ASP A 431 12.01 -19.16 -15.40
N GLY A 432 13.22 -19.67 -15.69
CA GLY A 432 13.45 -20.84 -16.52
C GLY A 432 13.39 -20.57 -18.03
N ALA A 433 13.18 -19.32 -18.44
CA ALA A 433 13.14 -18.89 -19.85
C ALA A 433 14.39 -18.07 -20.26
N GLY A 434 15.31 -17.83 -19.35
CA GLY A 434 16.58 -17.16 -19.61
C GLY A 434 16.71 -15.75 -19.03
N HIS A 435 15.65 -15.18 -18.45
CA HIS A 435 15.68 -13.81 -17.93
C HIS A 435 16.44 -13.71 -16.60
N SER A 436 17.18 -12.62 -16.44
CA SER A 436 17.94 -12.29 -15.25
C SER A 436 17.17 -11.30 -14.37
N ALA A 437 17.43 -11.28 -13.07
CA ALA A 437 16.79 -10.33 -12.14
C ALA A 437 16.91 -8.88 -12.63
N GLN A 438 18.06 -8.50 -13.14
CA GLN A 438 18.33 -7.14 -13.64
C GLN A 438 17.52 -6.76 -14.87
N ASP A 439 16.95 -7.71 -15.61
CA ASP A 439 16.11 -7.43 -16.78
C ASP A 439 14.80 -6.72 -16.37
N ASN A 440 14.42 -6.84 -15.09
CA ASN A 440 13.30 -6.15 -14.47
C ASN A 440 13.66 -4.77 -13.90
N ASN A 441 14.93 -4.31 -14.03
CA ASN A 441 15.30 -2.98 -13.54
C ASN A 441 14.47 -1.90 -14.26
N THR A 442 13.91 -0.99 -13.48
CA THR A 442 12.89 -0.06 -13.97
C THR A 442 13.27 1.38 -13.67
N LEU A 443 13.16 2.23 -14.68
CA LEU A 443 13.16 3.68 -14.55
C LEU A 443 11.72 4.19 -14.65
N PHE A 444 11.28 4.94 -13.65
CA PHE A 444 9.94 5.47 -13.55
C PHE A 444 9.97 6.97 -13.30
N LEU A 445 9.48 7.75 -14.25
CA LEU A 445 9.26 9.19 -14.10
C LEU A 445 7.77 9.41 -13.87
N TYR A 446 7.41 10.27 -12.94
CA TYR A 446 6.02 10.58 -12.71
C TYR A 446 5.78 12.05 -12.38
N VAL A 447 4.60 12.49 -12.71
CA VAL A 447 4.01 13.75 -12.27
C VAL A 447 2.73 13.41 -11.51
N TRP A 448 2.67 13.82 -10.26
CA TRP A 448 1.50 13.66 -9.42
C TRP A 448 0.93 15.03 -9.08
N LEU A 449 -0.26 15.29 -9.58
CA LEU A 449 -1.01 16.53 -9.43
C LEU A 449 -2.12 16.33 -8.40
N ALA A 450 -2.35 17.30 -7.52
CA ALA A 450 -3.50 17.30 -6.60
C ALA A 450 -4.16 18.68 -6.55
N VAL A 451 -5.50 18.70 -6.61
CA VAL A 451 -6.34 19.90 -6.62
C VAL A 451 -7.52 19.82 -5.67
#